data_6598e82c32c31412955a05f2cb87796a
#
_entry.id   6598e82c32c31412955a05f2cb87796a
#
_cell.length_a   1.000
_cell.length_b   1.000
_cell.length_c   1.000
_cell.angle_alpha   90.00
_cell.angle_beta   90.00
_cell.angle_gamma   90.00
#
_symmetry.space_group_name_H-M   'P 1'
#
loop_
_entity.id
_entity.type
_entity.pdbx_description
1 polymer ?
#
loop_
_entity_poly.entity_id
_entity_poly.type
_entity_poly.pdbx_seq_one_letter_code
_entity_poly.pdbx_strand_id
1 'polypeptide(L)'
;MPGMVIDIQPPSVARRGRVMRPQMVVSLPGDTVCSFVHCTIQTAGGAPVGDIMQGGTQANVPESINPPQQSTSSRPARRGRQYSIFFNLSIHEVGRFVITVHASCTNDEGGQYVDDVTSEVVEVIDGKVAKTKLDKHQEKLMDKLDNAGFFAS
;
A
#
# COMPACT_ATOMS: atom_id res chain seq x y z
N MET A 1 2.34 9.70 16.30
CA MET A 1 3.35 8.98 15.51
C MET A 1 2.69 8.27 14.34
N PRO A 2 3.11 8.54 13.14
CA PRO A 2 2.58 7.78 12.01
C PRO A 2 2.92 6.31 12.18
N GLY A 3 1.93 5.47 12.02
CA GLY A 3 2.08 4.03 12.16
C GLY A 3 2.01 3.30 10.83
N MET A 4 1.81 4.01 9.73
CA MET A 4 1.70 3.40 8.41
C MET A 4 3.07 3.05 7.86
N VAL A 5 3.20 1.83 7.34
CA VAL A 5 4.43 1.39 6.68
C VAL A 5 4.07 0.74 5.35
N ILE A 6 5.03 0.75 4.43
CA ILE A 6 4.90 0.01 3.18
C ILE A 6 5.54 -1.36 3.42
N ASP A 7 4.72 -2.40 3.47
CA ASP A 7 5.19 -3.77 3.71
C ASP A 7 5.77 -4.40 2.44
N ILE A 8 5.19 -4.08 1.30
CA ILE A 8 5.71 -4.52 0.01
C ILE A 8 5.84 -3.29 -0.86
N GLN A 9 7.09 -2.95 -1.19
CA GLN A 9 7.42 -1.82 -2.05
C GLN A 9 6.98 -2.10 -3.48
N PRO A 10 6.67 -1.06 -4.27
CA PRO A 10 6.52 -1.26 -5.71
C PRO A 10 7.84 -1.73 -6.29
N PRO A 11 7.85 -2.33 -7.48
CA PRO A 11 9.10 -2.81 -8.07
C PRO A 11 10.07 -1.64 -8.26
N SER A 12 11.37 -1.90 -8.11
CA SER A 12 12.38 -0.86 -8.29
C SER A 12 12.50 -0.41 -9.74
N VAL A 13 12.14 -1.28 -10.68
CA VAL A 13 12.10 -0.98 -12.11
C VAL A 13 10.75 -1.44 -12.65
N ALA A 14 10.05 -0.56 -13.35
CA ALA A 14 8.75 -0.85 -13.93
C ALA A 14 8.74 -0.49 -15.41
N ARG A 15 7.87 -1.15 -16.18
CA ARG A 15 7.70 -0.83 -17.58
C ARG A 15 6.58 0.20 -17.75
N ARG A 16 6.83 1.20 -18.57
CA ARG A 16 5.83 2.24 -18.84
C ARG A 16 4.52 1.62 -19.31
N GLY A 17 3.42 2.03 -18.68
CA GLY A 17 2.08 1.61 -19.05
C GLY A 17 1.67 0.21 -18.63
N ARG A 18 2.56 -0.52 -17.96
CA ARG A 18 2.25 -1.87 -17.47
C ARG A 18 1.92 -1.83 -15.99
N VAL A 19 0.97 -2.67 -15.60
CA VAL A 19 0.63 -2.83 -14.18
C VAL A 19 1.87 -3.28 -13.42
N MET A 20 2.18 -2.55 -12.35
CA MET A 20 3.34 -2.89 -11.51
C MET A 20 3.08 -4.13 -10.67
N ARG A 21 4.06 -5.00 -10.62
CA ARG A 21 4.05 -6.20 -9.78
C ARG A 21 5.39 -6.33 -9.07
N PRO A 22 5.40 -6.63 -7.77
CA PRO A 22 4.24 -6.94 -6.93
C PRO A 22 3.37 -5.71 -6.68
N GLN A 23 2.14 -5.93 -6.24
CA GLN A 23 1.28 -4.84 -5.81
C GLN A 23 1.87 -4.21 -4.54
N MET A 24 1.78 -2.90 -4.44
CA MET A 24 2.21 -2.20 -3.23
C MET A 24 1.22 -2.49 -2.10
N VAL A 25 1.74 -2.92 -0.97
CA VAL A 25 0.94 -3.24 0.21
C VAL A 25 1.38 -2.35 1.36
N VAL A 26 0.43 -1.66 1.95
CA VAL A 26 0.68 -0.83 3.14
C VAL A 26 -0.11 -1.37 4.32
N SER A 27 0.38 -1.09 5.51
CA SER A 27 -0.34 -1.48 6.72
C SER A 27 -0.31 -0.37 7.75
N LEU A 28 -1.31 -0.43 8.62
CA LEU A 28 -1.51 0.49 9.73
C LEU A 28 -1.74 -0.33 11.00
N PRO A 29 -1.50 0.28 12.18
CA PRO A 29 -1.85 -0.41 13.42
C PRO A 29 -3.32 -0.80 13.45
N GLY A 30 -3.63 -1.97 14.02
CA GLY A 30 -4.98 -2.53 14.00
C GLY A 30 -6.01 -1.72 14.77
N ASP A 31 -5.57 -0.80 15.63
CA ASP A 31 -6.44 0.09 16.39
C ASP A 31 -6.65 1.45 15.71
N THR A 32 -6.03 1.67 14.56
CA THR A 32 -6.20 2.91 13.80
C THR A 32 -7.48 2.84 12.98
N VAL A 33 -8.27 3.90 13.02
CA VAL A 33 -9.49 3.99 12.20
C VAL A 33 -9.19 4.84 10.99
N CYS A 34 -9.23 4.24 9.81
CA CYS A 34 -8.98 4.93 8.54
C CYS A 34 -10.14 4.71 7.59
N SER A 35 -10.59 5.79 6.98
CA SER A 35 -11.72 5.73 6.05
C SER A 35 -11.29 5.72 4.59
N PHE A 36 -10.05 6.11 4.32
CA PHE A 36 -9.61 6.32 2.95
C PHE A 36 -8.09 6.21 2.86
N VAL A 37 -7.61 5.41 1.91
CA VAL A 37 -6.18 5.25 1.63
C VAL A 37 -5.98 5.41 0.13
N HIS A 38 -5.16 6.37 -0.27
CA HIS A 38 -4.88 6.63 -1.68
C HIS A 38 -3.39 6.92 -1.87
N CYS A 39 -2.95 6.94 -3.10
CA CYS A 39 -1.57 7.28 -3.39
C CYS A 39 -1.46 8.35 -4.46
N THR A 40 -0.37 9.09 -4.41
CA THR A 40 0.02 10.08 -5.39
C THR A 40 1.44 9.80 -5.85
N ILE A 41 1.84 10.42 -6.95
CA ILE A 41 3.17 10.22 -7.52
C ILE A 41 3.89 11.55 -7.67
N GLN A 42 5.20 11.53 -7.48
CA GLN A 42 6.06 12.68 -7.72
C GLN A 42 7.40 12.19 -8.26
N THR A 43 8.20 13.09 -8.79
CA THR A 43 9.54 12.73 -9.24
C THR A 43 10.37 12.27 -8.04
N ALA A 44 11.47 11.55 -8.30
CA ALA A 44 12.38 11.13 -7.22
C ALA A 44 12.93 12.32 -6.44
N GLY A 45 12.99 13.50 -7.04
CA GLY A 45 13.40 14.74 -6.38
C GLY A 45 12.28 15.42 -5.61
N GLY A 46 11.06 14.89 -5.62
CA GLY A 46 9.93 15.43 -4.88
C GLY A 46 9.09 16.46 -5.65
N ALA A 47 9.33 16.65 -6.93
CA ALA A 47 8.55 17.58 -7.73
C ALA A 47 7.20 16.95 -8.14
N PRO A 48 6.10 17.72 -8.13
CA PRO A 48 4.81 17.20 -8.57
C PRO A 48 4.84 16.89 -10.06
N VAL A 49 4.06 15.86 -10.43
CA VAL A 49 3.89 15.47 -11.84
C VAL A 49 2.39 15.44 -12.14
N GLY A 50 2.05 15.44 -13.43
CA GLY A 50 0.66 15.35 -13.85
C GLY A 50 0.08 13.95 -13.73
N ASP A 51 -1.01 13.70 -14.44
CA ASP A 51 -1.75 12.42 -14.39
C ASP A 51 -1.01 11.34 -15.17
N ILE A 52 0.12 10.88 -14.64
CA ILE A 52 0.92 9.84 -15.27
C ILE A 52 0.73 8.48 -14.63
N MET A 53 0.09 8.41 -13.47
CA MET A 53 -0.21 7.15 -12.78
C MET A 53 -1.69 6.81 -12.96
N GLN A 54 -1.96 5.57 -13.38
CA GLN A 54 -3.31 5.10 -13.65
C GLN A 54 -3.57 3.80 -12.89
N GLY A 55 -4.85 3.43 -12.85
CA GLY A 55 -5.30 2.23 -12.17
C GLY A 55 -5.81 2.52 -10.79
N GLY A 56 -5.59 1.59 -9.87
CA GLY A 56 -6.13 1.69 -8.52
C GLY A 56 -5.33 2.61 -7.61
N THR A 57 -5.40 3.93 -7.81
CA THR A 57 -4.75 4.90 -6.94
C THR A 57 -5.41 5.00 -5.56
N GLN A 58 -6.59 4.41 -5.41
CA GLN A 58 -7.26 4.25 -4.14
C GLN A 58 -7.25 2.79 -3.74
N ALA A 59 -6.75 2.50 -2.54
CA ALA A 59 -6.70 1.14 -2.02
C ALA A 59 -8.01 0.79 -1.33
N ASN A 60 -8.17 -0.48 -0.96
CA ASN A 60 -9.27 -0.89 -0.10
C ASN A 60 -9.16 -0.20 1.26
N VAL A 61 -10.29 -0.04 1.94
CA VAL A 61 -10.28 0.37 3.35
C VAL A 61 -9.44 -0.63 4.12
N PRO A 62 -8.55 -0.17 5.04
CA PRO A 62 -7.68 -1.09 5.76
C PRO A 62 -8.47 -2.19 6.47
N GLU A 63 -8.02 -3.42 6.30
CA GLU A 63 -8.65 -4.59 6.89
C GLU A 63 -7.62 -5.48 7.57
N SER A 64 -8.02 -6.10 8.66
CA SER A 64 -7.18 -7.08 9.36
C SER A 64 -7.23 -8.42 8.64
N ILE A 65 -6.10 -9.11 8.60
CA ILE A 65 -6.05 -10.47 8.06
C ILE A 65 -6.93 -11.40 8.91
N ASN A 66 -6.84 -11.23 10.22
CA ASN A 66 -7.67 -11.97 11.17
C ASN A 66 -8.62 -10.97 11.82
N PRO A 67 -9.83 -10.79 11.29
CA PRO A 67 -10.80 -9.94 11.97
C PRO A 67 -10.98 -10.42 13.39
N PRO A 68 -11.12 -9.52 14.38
CA PRO A 68 -11.23 -9.94 15.77
C PRO A 68 -12.43 -10.82 15.93
N GLN A 69 -12.19 -12.09 16.26
CA GLN A 69 -13.24 -12.95 16.70
C GLN A 69 -13.80 -12.35 17.99
N GLN A 70 -15.10 -12.41 18.12
CA GLN A 70 -15.71 -11.98 19.37
C GLN A 70 -15.12 -12.82 20.50
N SER A 71 -14.16 -12.21 21.15
CA SER A 71 -13.53 -12.82 22.28
C SER A 71 -14.43 -12.64 23.49
N THR A 72 -14.74 -13.73 24.16
CA THR A 72 -15.44 -13.68 25.43
C THR A 72 -14.54 -13.21 26.55
N SER A 73 -13.26 -12.99 26.27
CA SER A 73 -12.33 -12.49 27.27
C SER A 73 -12.41 -10.98 27.35
N SER A 74 -12.27 -10.45 28.54
CA SER A 74 -12.27 -9.01 28.79
C SER A 74 -11.02 -8.29 28.30
N ARG A 75 -10.08 -9.01 27.73
CA ARG A 75 -8.88 -8.40 27.14
C ARG A 75 -9.20 -7.90 25.75
N PRO A 76 -8.85 -6.63 25.45
CA PRO A 76 -8.92 -6.20 24.06
C PRO A 76 -8.05 -7.13 23.24
N ALA A 77 -8.61 -7.68 22.18
CA ALA A 77 -7.86 -8.54 21.29
C ALA A 77 -6.59 -7.81 20.85
N ARG A 78 -5.45 -8.48 20.95
CA ARG A 78 -4.21 -7.91 20.47
C ARG A 78 -4.39 -7.64 18.99
N ARG A 79 -4.43 -6.38 18.64
CA ARG A 79 -4.70 -5.99 17.28
C ARG A 79 -3.44 -6.10 16.47
N GLY A 80 -3.47 -6.95 15.46
CA GLY A 80 -2.43 -7.00 14.46
C GLY A 80 -2.44 -5.75 13.63
N ARG A 81 -2.01 -5.87 12.40
CA ARG A 81 -2.03 -4.75 11.46
C ARG A 81 -3.21 -4.88 10.52
N GLN A 82 -3.65 -3.75 10.01
CA GLN A 82 -4.65 -3.67 8.93
C GLN A 82 -3.91 -3.37 7.63
N TYR A 83 -4.38 -3.97 6.53
CA TYR A 83 -3.69 -3.90 5.25
C TYR A 83 -4.55 -3.25 4.19
N SER A 84 -3.90 -2.48 3.33
CA SER A 84 -4.49 -1.92 2.12
C SER A 84 -3.59 -2.25 0.94
N ILE A 85 -4.19 -2.66 -0.17
CA ILE A 85 -3.46 -3.08 -1.36
C ILE A 85 -3.84 -2.18 -2.52
N PHE A 86 -2.84 -1.73 -3.26
CA PHE A 86 -3.04 -0.95 -4.48
C PHE A 86 -2.99 -1.88 -5.67
N PHE A 87 -4.13 -2.04 -6.34
CA PHE A 87 -4.26 -2.92 -7.49
C PHE A 87 -4.13 -2.15 -8.79
N ASN A 88 -3.53 -2.80 -9.79
CA ASN A 88 -3.51 -2.30 -11.16
C ASN A 88 -2.85 -0.94 -11.36
N LEU A 89 -1.91 -0.57 -10.48
CA LEU A 89 -1.16 0.67 -10.65
C LEU A 89 -0.21 0.57 -11.83
N SER A 90 -0.22 1.58 -12.68
CA SER A 90 0.73 1.71 -13.78
C SER A 90 1.19 3.15 -13.90
N ILE A 91 2.44 3.34 -14.35
CA ILE A 91 3.01 4.67 -14.57
C ILE A 91 3.26 4.83 -16.06
N HIS A 92 2.74 5.90 -16.64
CA HIS A 92 2.68 6.11 -18.08
C HIS A 92 3.74 7.08 -18.61
N GLU A 93 4.78 7.33 -17.83
CA GLU A 93 5.89 8.18 -18.22
C GLU A 93 7.22 7.56 -17.79
N VAL A 94 8.22 7.63 -18.67
CA VAL A 94 9.56 7.15 -18.34
C VAL A 94 10.24 8.15 -17.41
N GLY A 95 10.93 7.65 -16.41
CA GLY A 95 11.62 8.49 -15.44
C GLY A 95 11.81 7.79 -14.11
N ARG A 96 12.16 8.56 -13.10
CA ARG A 96 12.35 8.07 -11.73
C ARG A 96 11.34 8.77 -10.83
N PHE A 97 10.55 7.98 -10.11
CA PHE A 97 9.43 8.49 -9.33
C PHE A 97 9.40 7.86 -7.95
N VAL A 98 8.70 8.53 -7.05
CA VAL A 98 8.32 7.94 -5.76
C VAL A 98 6.80 8.04 -5.62
N ILE A 99 6.22 7.06 -4.92
CA ILE A 99 4.78 7.02 -4.68
C ILE A 99 4.57 7.32 -3.21
N THR A 100 3.72 8.30 -2.91
CA THR A 100 3.37 8.64 -1.55
C THR A 100 1.96 8.13 -1.26
N VAL A 101 1.83 7.37 -0.18
CA VAL A 101 0.54 6.84 0.26
C VAL A 101 0.01 7.76 1.36
N HIS A 102 -1.24 8.12 1.25
CA HIS A 102 -1.94 8.97 2.21
C HIS A 102 -3.11 8.20 2.81
N ALA A 103 -3.21 8.21 4.12
CA ALA A 103 -4.32 7.58 4.83
C ALA A 103 -5.06 8.64 5.65
N SER A 104 -6.36 8.75 5.43
CA SER A 104 -7.21 9.65 6.21
C SER A 104 -7.72 8.89 7.43
N CYS A 105 -7.28 9.30 8.60
CA CYS A 105 -7.49 8.57 9.84
C CYS A 105 -8.22 9.43 10.86
N THR A 106 -8.80 8.77 11.86
CA THR A 106 -9.48 9.42 12.98
C THR A 106 -8.84 8.94 14.27
N ASN A 107 -8.49 9.87 15.16
CA ASN A 107 -7.93 9.51 16.46
C ASN A 107 -9.06 9.22 17.47
N ASP A 108 -8.68 8.79 18.68
CA ASP A 108 -9.63 8.40 19.72
C ASP A 108 -10.54 9.56 20.18
N GLU A 109 -10.11 10.78 19.97
CA GLU A 109 -10.88 11.98 20.35
C GLU A 109 -11.79 12.45 19.21
N GLY A 110 -11.84 11.73 18.10
CA GLY A 110 -12.63 12.10 16.93
C GLY A 110 -11.95 13.09 16.00
N GLY A 111 -10.71 13.49 16.31
CA GLY A 111 -9.95 14.39 15.44
C GLY A 111 -9.45 13.64 14.20
N GLN A 112 -9.46 14.32 13.06
CA GLN A 112 -8.99 13.75 11.81
C GLN A 112 -7.55 14.14 11.54
N TYR A 113 -6.79 13.21 10.98
CA TYR A 113 -5.41 13.46 10.58
C TYR A 113 -5.06 12.62 9.34
N VAL A 114 -3.98 13.00 8.69
CA VAL A 114 -3.48 12.25 7.52
C VAL A 114 -2.12 11.66 7.88
N ASP A 115 -1.98 10.37 7.65
CA ASP A 115 -0.71 9.65 7.80
C ASP A 115 -0.15 9.41 6.40
N ASP A 116 1.13 9.70 6.19
CA ASP A 116 1.77 9.58 4.89
C ASP A 116 3.01 8.70 4.99
N VAL A 117 3.26 7.94 3.91
CA VAL A 117 4.52 7.21 3.75
C VAL A 117 4.91 7.23 2.28
N THR A 118 6.20 7.36 2.00
CA THR A 118 6.71 7.44 0.63
C THR A 118 7.51 6.19 0.30
N SER A 119 7.27 5.67 -0.90
CA SER A 119 7.95 4.47 -1.40
C SER A 119 9.42 4.76 -1.73
N GLU A 120 10.17 3.68 -1.95
CA GLU A 120 11.46 3.77 -2.60
C GLU A 120 11.28 4.18 -4.06
N VAL A 121 12.36 4.58 -4.70
CA VAL A 121 12.33 5.07 -6.09
C VAL A 121 11.93 3.94 -7.03
N VAL A 122 11.00 4.24 -7.93
CA VAL A 122 10.61 3.38 -9.04
C VAL A 122 11.19 3.99 -10.32
N GLU A 123 12.04 3.25 -11.01
CA GLU A 123 12.53 3.63 -12.31
C GLU A 123 11.62 3.06 -13.39
N VAL A 124 11.03 3.93 -14.20
CA VAL A 124 10.12 3.51 -15.28
C VAL A 124 10.86 3.58 -16.60
N ILE A 125 10.87 2.47 -17.32
CA ILE A 125 11.57 2.33 -18.60
C ILE A 125 10.61 1.80 -19.67
N ASP A 126 11.02 1.92 -20.94
CA ASP A 126 10.23 1.40 -22.08
C ASP A 126 10.54 -0.06 -22.39
N GLY A 127 11.65 -0.58 -21.91
CA GLY A 127 12.12 -1.92 -22.22
C GLY A 127 11.53 -3.00 -21.34
N LYS A 128 11.96 -4.22 -21.56
CA LYS A 128 11.58 -5.35 -20.73
C LYS A 128 12.11 -5.19 -19.31
N VAL A 129 11.30 -5.57 -18.36
CA VAL A 129 11.65 -5.52 -16.94
C VAL A 129 11.67 -6.94 -16.38
N ALA A 130 12.72 -7.27 -15.65
CA ALA A 130 12.80 -8.56 -14.99
C ALA A 130 11.76 -8.64 -13.86
N LYS A 131 11.23 -9.85 -13.63
CA LYS A 131 10.31 -10.08 -12.52
C LYS A 131 11.00 -9.75 -11.20
N THR A 132 10.33 -8.94 -10.39
CA THR A 132 10.78 -8.66 -9.03
C THR A 132 10.54 -9.90 -8.17
N LYS A 133 11.59 -10.36 -7.50
CA LYS A 133 11.46 -11.48 -6.56
C LYS A 133 11.11 -10.94 -5.18
N LEU A 134 10.09 -11.54 -4.59
CA LEU A 134 9.75 -11.27 -3.20
C LEU A 134 10.67 -12.09 -2.29
N ASP A 135 11.04 -11.52 -1.15
CA ASP A 135 11.74 -12.31 -0.12
C ASP A 135 10.72 -13.23 0.59
N LYS A 136 11.22 -14.12 1.45
CA LYS A 136 10.36 -15.07 2.15
C LYS A 136 9.31 -14.41 3.02
N HIS A 137 9.67 -13.29 3.64
CA HIS A 137 8.74 -12.54 4.50
C HIS A 137 7.59 -11.95 3.67
N GLN A 138 7.93 -11.37 2.51
CA GLN A 138 6.95 -10.79 1.61
C GLN A 138 6.05 -11.87 0.99
N GLU A 139 6.62 -13.02 0.62
CA GLU A 139 5.85 -14.14 0.10
C GLU A 139 4.83 -14.63 1.12
N LYS A 140 5.24 -14.76 2.39
CA LYS A 140 4.34 -15.16 3.47
C LYS A 140 3.21 -14.16 3.65
N LEU A 141 3.53 -12.87 3.59
CA LEU A 141 2.50 -11.83 3.71
C LEU A 141 1.51 -11.91 2.56
N MET A 142 1.99 -12.07 1.32
CA MET A 142 1.11 -12.20 0.17
C MET A 142 0.22 -13.43 0.27
N ASP A 143 0.75 -14.55 0.75
CA ASP A 143 -0.03 -15.77 0.95
C ASP A 143 -1.12 -15.56 2.00
N LYS A 144 -0.80 -14.88 3.10
CA LYS A 144 -1.78 -14.57 4.14
C LYS A 144 -2.88 -13.67 3.62
N LEU A 145 -2.53 -12.67 2.83
CA LEU A 145 -3.50 -11.76 2.23
C LEU A 145 -4.40 -12.49 1.23
N ASP A 146 -3.81 -13.36 0.43
CA ASP A 146 -4.57 -14.17 -0.53
C ASP A 146 -5.54 -15.10 0.19
N ASN A 147 -5.08 -15.80 1.22
CA ASN A 147 -5.92 -16.70 2.02
C ASN A 147 -7.02 -15.95 2.77
N ALA A 148 -6.80 -14.69 3.10
CA ALA A 148 -7.81 -13.85 3.76
C ALA A 148 -8.81 -13.23 2.78
N GLY A 149 -8.65 -13.45 1.48
CA GLY A 149 -9.58 -12.96 0.48
C GLY A 149 -9.26 -11.58 -0.09
N PHE A 150 -8.12 -10.98 0.24
CA PHE A 150 -7.77 -9.64 -0.25
C PHE A 150 -7.63 -9.57 -1.77
N PHE A 151 -7.27 -10.68 -2.41
CA PHE A 151 -7.12 -10.77 -3.85
C PHE A 151 -8.33 -11.39 -4.53
N ALA A 152 -9.38 -11.69 -3.80
CA ALA A 152 -10.61 -12.21 -4.38
C ALA A 152 -11.29 -11.11 -5.20
N SER A 153 -11.64 -11.44 -6.42
CA SER A 153 -12.36 -10.53 -7.30
C SER A 153 -13.87 -10.65 -7.09
#